data_7e8e0217d294426ebb932d2b6e2d1268
#
_entry.id   7e8e0217d294426ebb932d2b6e2d1268
#
_cell.length_a   1.000
_cell.length_b   1.000
_cell.length_c   1.000
_cell.angle_alpha   90.00
_cell.angle_beta   90.00
_cell.angle_gamma   90.00
#
_symmetry.space_group_name_H-M   'P 1'
#
loop_
_entity.id
_entity.type
_entity.pdbx_description
1 polymer ?
#
loop_
_entity_poly.entity_id
_entity_poly.type
_entity_poly.pdbx_seq_one_letter_code
_entity_poly.pdbx_strand_id
1 'polypeptide(L)'
;SHSTVKGKEVTAKDGSTTLLTQTGEYFNRIGVMIIDAETGAITTDFIEATDVTPDESVKAIKDAWIAEIDTQLGQKIGSTELTLNNYDAEGNRIVRKQETNTGDFAADALYYLFDNMDMDVDVAIMNGGGVRNKAVTGDISYKTCKDIHTFGNVACLQTITGQQLLDALEWGARGVGTGEEIGGFLHVSGITYEIDLTVPSTVQM
;
A
#
# COMPACT_ATOMS: atom_id res chain seq x y z
N SER A 1 2.49 10.06 -2.50
CA SER A 1 2.23 9.47 -3.82
C SER A 1 3.38 8.58 -4.25
N HIS A 2 3.07 7.51 -4.97
CA HIS A 2 4.06 6.60 -5.55
C HIS A 2 4.16 6.78 -7.08
N SER A 3 3.44 7.76 -7.63
CA SER A 3 3.45 8.05 -9.07
C SER A 3 4.78 8.67 -9.51
N THR A 4 5.16 8.42 -10.74
CA THR A 4 6.31 9.08 -11.37
C THR A 4 5.80 10.17 -12.29
N VAL A 5 6.20 11.41 -12.05
CA VAL A 5 5.84 12.57 -12.88
C VAL A 5 7.11 13.40 -13.08
N LYS A 6 7.70 13.35 -14.26
CA LYS A 6 8.94 14.08 -14.58
C LYS A 6 8.72 15.59 -14.60
N GLY A 7 7.61 16.03 -15.20
CA GLY A 7 7.15 17.40 -15.21
C GLY A 7 5.81 17.48 -15.92
N LYS A 8 4.79 18.01 -15.22
CA LYS A 8 3.45 18.23 -15.75
C LYS A 8 2.95 19.60 -15.33
N GLU A 9 2.62 20.43 -16.29
CA GLU A 9 1.93 21.69 -16.00
C GLU A 9 0.48 21.42 -15.58
N VAL A 10 0.08 22.06 -14.50
CA VAL A 10 -1.29 22.02 -13.97
C VAL A 10 -1.78 23.44 -13.86
N THR A 11 -2.90 23.74 -14.51
CA THR A 11 -3.53 25.05 -14.45
C THR A 11 -4.56 25.09 -13.32
N ALA A 12 -4.40 26.03 -12.42
CA ALA A 12 -5.35 26.29 -11.34
C ALA A 12 -6.60 27.01 -11.84
N LYS A 13 -7.65 27.09 -11.01
CA LYS A 13 -8.91 27.74 -11.37
C LYS A 13 -8.77 29.23 -11.67
N ASP A 14 -7.77 29.88 -11.12
CA ASP A 14 -7.45 31.30 -11.32
C ASP A 14 -6.61 31.54 -12.59
N GLY A 15 -6.29 30.49 -13.35
CA GLY A 15 -5.47 30.55 -14.56
C GLY A 15 -3.97 30.49 -14.32
N SER A 16 -3.51 30.46 -13.08
CA SER A 16 -2.08 30.28 -12.76
C SER A 16 -1.62 28.86 -13.10
N THR A 17 -0.34 28.73 -13.49
CA THR A 17 0.24 27.43 -13.83
C THR A 17 1.26 27.01 -12.78
N THR A 18 1.19 25.75 -12.38
CA THR A 18 2.14 25.10 -11.45
C THR A 18 2.76 23.89 -12.11
N LEU A 19 4.06 23.72 -11.93
CA LEU A 19 4.76 22.51 -12.38
C LEU A 19 4.70 21.43 -11.31
N LEU A 20 4.07 20.31 -11.63
CA LEU A 20 4.02 19.12 -10.78
C LEU A 20 5.16 18.18 -11.15
N THR A 21 5.94 17.77 -10.15
CA THR A 21 6.98 16.73 -10.28
C THR A 21 6.84 15.71 -9.15
N GLN A 22 7.18 14.45 -9.41
CA GLN A 22 7.17 13.39 -8.42
C GLN A 22 8.12 12.27 -8.84
N THR A 23 9.01 11.85 -7.96
CA THR A 23 10.09 10.90 -8.25
C THR A 23 9.70 9.43 -8.14
N GLY A 24 8.46 9.12 -7.79
CA GLY A 24 8.03 7.76 -7.52
C GLY A 24 8.25 7.36 -6.06
N GLU A 25 8.75 6.15 -5.82
CA GLU A 25 8.89 5.57 -4.49
C GLU A 25 10.25 4.88 -4.29
N TYR A 26 10.56 4.54 -3.04
CA TYR A 26 11.73 3.74 -2.63
C TYR A 26 13.10 4.29 -3.05
N PHE A 27 13.22 5.60 -3.24
CA PHE A 27 14.46 6.24 -3.71
C PHE A 27 15.01 5.66 -5.02
N ASN A 28 14.15 5.13 -5.88
CA ASN A 28 14.54 4.64 -7.19
C ASN A 28 15.07 5.75 -8.09
N ARG A 29 14.72 7.02 -7.78
CA ARG A 29 15.11 8.21 -8.55
C ARG A 29 15.42 9.40 -7.65
N ILE A 30 16.31 10.23 -8.12
CA ILE A 30 16.55 11.59 -7.61
C ILE A 30 15.94 12.55 -8.61
N GLY A 31 15.03 13.42 -8.16
CA GLY A 31 14.49 14.51 -8.98
C GLY A 31 15.50 15.65 -9.07
N VAL A 32 15.70 16.14 -10.27
CA VAL A 32 16.54 17.33 -10.54
C VAL A 32 15.64 18.42 -11.10
N MET A 33 15.66 19.59 -10.48
CA MET A 33 14.97 20.79 -10.97
C MET A 33 16.02 21.88 -11.15
N ILE A 34 16.09 22.44 -12.35
CA ILE A 34 16.97 23.56 -12.68
C ILE A 34 16.09 24.76 -12.97
N ILE A 35 16.36 25.86 -12.28
CA ILE A 35 15.70 27.14 -12.47
C ILE A 35 16.72 28.11 -13.03
N ASP A 36 16.47 28.62 -14.23
CA ASP A 36 17.28 29.68 -14.83
C ASP A 36 16.99 31.00 -14.10
N ALA A 37 18.02 31.58 -13.49
CA ALA A 37 17.85 32.74 -12.66
C ALA A 37 17.56 34.03 -13.44
N GLU A 38 17.86 34.06 -14.74
CA GLU A 38 17.64 35.25 -15.58
C GLU A 38 16.24 35.21 -16.22
N THR A 39 15.83 34.05 -16.67
CA THR A 39 14.56 33.87 -17.41
C THR A 39 13.43 33.34 -16.56
N GLY A 40 13.74 32.70 -15.40
CA GLY A 40 12.78 31.97 -14.59
C GLY A 40 12.35 30.63 -15.21
N ALA A 41 12.96 30.20 -16.31
CA ALA A 41 12.61 28.93 -16.96
C ALA A 41 12.97 27.75 -16.05
N ILE A 42 12.05 26.77 -15.96
CA ILE A 42 12.20 25.57 -15.13
C ILE A 42 12.33 24.36 -16.04
N THR A 43 13.37 23.56 -15.80
CA THR A 43 13.51 22.23 -16.40
C THR A 43 13.61 21.17 -15.32
N THR A 44 13.07 19.98 -15.61
CA THR A 44 13.05 18.85 -14.67
C THR A 44 13.60 17.59 -15.31
N ASP A 45 14.35 16.81 -14.53
CA ASP A 45 14.90 15.53 -14.96
C ASP A 45 14.96 14.53 -13.80
N PHE A 46 15.30 13.28 -14.11
CA PHE A 46 15.57 12.23 -13.14
C PHE A 46 16.97 11.67 -13.30
N ILE A 47 17.58 11.34 -12.16
CA ILE A 47 18.74 10.46 -12.08
C ILE A 47 18.22 9.14 -11.53
N GLU A 48 18.32 8.07 -12.28
CA GLU A 48 17.95 6.74 -11.81
C GLU A 48 18.98 6.23 -10.78
N ALA A 49 18.53 5.64 -9.68
CA ALA A 49 19.44 5.13 -8.64
C ALA A 49 20.34 4.01 -9.15
N THR A 50 19.91 3.29 -10.21
CA THR A 50 20.71 2.26 -10.87
C THR A 50 21.89 2.79 -11.66
N ASP A 51 21.88 4.08 -11.99
CA ASP A 51 22.90 4.73 -12.84
C ASP A 51 24.04 5.35 -12.01
N VAL A 52 23.95 5.22 -10.67
CA VAL A 52 24.96 5.77 -9.76
C VAL A 52 25.62 4.68 -8.92
N THR A 53 26.90 4.86 -8.65
CA THR A 53 27.63 3.98 -7.74
C THR A 53 27.33 4.43 -6.30
N PRO A 54 26.90 3.51 -5.41
CA PRO A 54 26.70 3.84 -4.01
C PRO A 54 27.99 4.33 -3.34
N ASP A 55 27.87 5.29 -2.43
CA ASP A 55 28.94 5.64 -1.52
C ASP A 55 29.16 4.49 -0.53
N GLU A 56 30.38 3.95 -0.48
CA GLU A 56 30.69 2.76 0.32
C GLU A 56 30.53 3.01 1.82
N SER A 57 30.75 4.21 2.32
CA SER A 57 30.58 4.54 3.73
C SER A 57 29.11 4.56 4.13
N VAL A 58 28.25 5.13 3.30
CA VAL A 58 26.78 5.14 3.49
C VAL A 58 26.22 3.73 3.34
N LYS A 59 26.71 2.97 2.36
CA LYS A 59 26.34 1.57 2.16
C LYS A 59 26.64 0.73 3.40
N ALA A 60 27.83 0.89 3.98
CA ALA A 60 28.23 0.15 5.19
C ALA A 60 27.31 0.44 6.39
N ILE A 61 26.93 1.70 6.59
CA ILE A 61 25.97 2.09 7.65
C ILE A 61 24.60 1.43 7.41
N LYS A 62 24.10 1.52 6.19
CA LYS A 62 22.82 0.89 5.80
C LYS A 62 22.86 -0.63 6.02
N ASP A 63 23.92 -1.30 5.58
CA ASP A 63 24.05 -2.75 5.68
C ASP A 63 24.15 -3.21 7.14
N ALA A 64 24.81 -2.42 8.00
CA ALA A 64 24.85 -2.68 9.44
C ALA A 64 23.43 -2.59 10.08
N TRP A 65 22.64 -1.59 9.74
CA TRP A 65 21.26 -1.47 10.23
C TRP A 65 20.37 -2.61 9.72
N ILE A 66 20.51 -3.01 8.47
CA ILE A 66 19.75 -4.14 7.93
C ILE A 66 20.09 -5.41 8.71
N ALA A 67 21.37 -5.69 8.96
CA ALA A 67 21.80 -6.85 9.73
C ALA A 67 21.26 -6.84 11.17
N GLU A 68 21.21 -5.68 11.81
CA GLU A 68 20.61 -5.53 13.14
C GLU A 68 19.09 -5.82 13.10
N ILE A 69 18.35 -5.26 12.16
CA ILE A 69 16.92 -5.52 11.96
C ILE A 69 16.67 -7.01 11.69
N ASP A 70 17.46 -7.63 10.84
CA ASP A 70 17.33 -9.06 10.52
C ASP A 70 17.61 -9.92 11.75
N THR A 71 18.54 -9.53 12.61
CA THR A 71 18.81 -10.21 13.88
C THR A 71 17.64 -10.09 14.85
N GLN A 72 17.03 -8.91 14.97
CA GLN A 72 15.95 -8.67 15.92
C GLN A 72 14.60 -9.22 15.45
N LEU A 73 14.30 -9.11 14.14
CA LEU A 73 12.98 -9.37 13.58
C LEU A 73 12.95 -10.59 12.64
N GLY A 74 14.11 -11.16 12.28
CA GLY A 74 14.22 -12.25 11.34
C GLY A 74 13.91 -13.64 11.94
N GLN A 75 13.68 -13.73 13.25
CA GLN A 75 13.34 -14.99 13.89
C GLN A 75 12.06 -15.58 13.28
N LYS A 76 12.11 -16.84 12.87
CA LYS A 76 10.94 -17.58 12.37
C LYS A 76 9.90 -17.74 13.47
N ILE A 77 8.66 -17.37 13.15
CA ILE A 77 7.49 -17.54 14.00
C ILE A 77 6.44 -18.48 13.42
N GLY A 78 6.54 -18.82 12.14
CA GLY A 78 5.64 -19.73 11.45
C GLY A 78 6.12 -20.03 10.04
N SER A 79 5.28 -20.69 9.27
CA SER A 79 5.52 -20.94 7.83
C SER A 79 4.22 -21.08 7.07
N THR A 80 4.28 -20.85 5.77
CA THR A 80 3.17 -21.03 4.83
C THR A 80 3.62 -21.83 3.61
N GLU A 81 2.78 -22.74 3.14
CA GLU A 81 2.97 -23.41 1.85
C GLU A 81 2.40 -22.60 0.69
N LEU A 82 1.51 -21.64 0.98
CA LEU A 82 0.93 -20.75 0.00
C LEU A 82 1.85 -19.53 -0.22
N THR A 83 1.89 -19.04 -1.43
CA THR A 83 2.53 -17.75 -1.71
C THR A 83 1.55 -16.63 -1.35
N LEU A 84 1.83 -15.89 -0.28
CA LEU A 84 1.11 -14.67 0.06
C LEU A 84 1.50 -13.59 -0.93
N ASN A 85 0.58 -13.16 -1.78
CA ASN A 85 0.88 -12.29 -2.91
C ASN A 85 -0.19 -11.20 -3.11
N ASN A 86 0.26 -10.03 -3.51
CA ASN A 86 -0.55 -8.83 -3.78
C ASN A 86 -0.50 -8.39 -5.25
N TYR A 87 0.08 -9.21 -6.13
CA TYR A 87 0.38 -8.87 -7.52
C TYR A 87 -0.19 -9.92 -8.46
N ASP A 88 -0.56 -9.51 -9.66
CA ASP A 88 -0.91 -10.42 -10.75
C ASP A 88 0.33 -11.06 -11.40
N ALA A 89 0.12 -11.87 -12.43
CA ALA A 89 1.20 -12.56 -13.15
C ALA A 89 2.10 -11.58 -13.92
N GLU A 90 1.60 -10.42 -14.27
CA GLU A 90 2.29 -9.35 -14.97
C GLU A 90 3.07 -8.44 -14.01
N GLY A 91 2.93 -8.63 -12.68
CA GLY A 91 3.58 -7.85 -11.64
C GLY A 91 2.85 -6.54 -11.31
N ASN A 92 1.60 -6.38 -11.74
CA ASN A 92 0.79 -5.24 -11.33
C ASN A 92 0.21 -5.48 -9.94
N ARG A 93 0.17 -4.44 -9.14
CA ARG A 93 -0.39 -4.50 -7.81
C ARG A 93 -1.92 -4.56 -7.86
N ILE A 94 -2.51 -5.61 -7.26
CA ILE A 94 -3.95 -5.85 -7.33
C ILE A 94 -4.69 -5.68 -5.99
N VAL A 95 -3.99 -5.68 -4.87
CA VAL A 95 -4.55 -5.62 -3.51
C VAL A 95 -5.43 -4.39 -3.24
N ARG A 96 -5.43 -3.40 -4.13
CA ARG A 96 -6.24 -2.18 -4.04
C ARG A 96 -7.48 -2.17 -4.95
N LYS A 97 -7.76 -3.28 -5.63
CA LYS A 97 -8.86 -3.36 -6.59
C LYS A 97 -9.51 -4.74 -6.69
N GLN A 98 -8.93 -5.73 -6.03
CA GLN A 98 -9.50 -7.06 -5.93
C GLN A 98 -8.97 -7.78 -4.69
N GLU A 99 -9.64 -8.85 -4.32
CA GLU A 99 -9.23 -9.78 -3.27
C GLU A 99 -7.84 -10.34 -3.53
N THR A 100 -7.04 -10.50 -2.48
CA THR A 100 -5.75 -11.18 -2.50
C THR A 100 -5.58 -11.99 -1.23
N ASN A 101 -4.94 -13.14 -1.34
CA ASN A 101 -4.71 -13.99 -0.17
C ASN A 101 -3.88 -13.34 0.94
N THR A 102 -3.05 -12.34 0.61
CA THR A 102 -2.37 -11.55 1.65
C THR A 102 -3.31 -10.55 2.32
N GLY A 103 -4.26 -9.99 1.55
CA GLY A 103 -5.30 -9.13 2.10
C GLY A 103 -6.19 -9.89 3.09
N ASP A 104 -6.59 -11.10 2.72
CA ASP A 104 -7.39 -12.00 3.56
C ASP A 104 -6.61 -12.41 4.81
N PHE A 105 -5.35 -12.85 4.65
CA PHE A 105 -4.48 -13.14 5.78
C PHE A 105 -4.33 -11.96 6.75
N ALA A 106 -4.25 -10.74 6.24
CA ALA A 106 -4.16 -9.54 7.06
C ALA A 106 -5.48 -9.23 7.80
N ALA A 107 -6.64 -9.46 7.18
CA ALA A 107 -7.94 -9.31 7.80
C ALA A 107 -8.20 -10.42 8.84
N ASP A 108 -7.83 -11.67 8.51
CA ASP A 108 -7.92 -12.83 9.43
C ASP A 108 -7.07 -12.59 10.68
N ALA A 109 -5.88 -12.02 10.55
CA ALA A 109 -5.02 -11.71 11.68
C ALA A 109 -5.67 -10.70 12.64
N LEU A 110 -6.43 -9.71 12.13
CA LEU A 110 -7.19 -8.77 12.96
C LEU A 110 -8.39 -9.45 13.62
N TYR A 111 -9.12 -10.30 12.89
CA TYR A 111 -10.21 -11.08 13.44
C TYR A 111 -9.72 -11.94 14.61
N TYR A 112 -8.66 -12.72 14.37
CA TYR A 112 -8.05 -13.61 15.35
C TYR A 112 -7.49 -12.88 16.58
N LEU A 113 -6.99 -11.66 16.40
CA LEU A 113 -6.47 -10.84 17.51
C LEU A 113 -7.54 -10.62 18.57
N PHE A 114 -8.72 -10.20 18.17
CA PHE A 114 -9.81 -9.87 19.10
C PHE A 114 -10.54 -11.12 19.60
N ASP A 115 -10.70 -12.13 18.75
CA ASP A 115 -11.27 -13.44 19.12
C ASP A 115 -10.43 -14.09 20.25
N ASN A 116 -9.09 -14.08 20.14
CA ASN A 116 -8.20 -14.57 21.19
C ASN A 116 -8.21 -13.72 22.48
N MET A 117 -8.83 -12.57 22.48
CA MET A 117 -9.04 -11.70 23.65
C MET A 117 -10.43 -11.89 24.26
N ASP A 118 -11.16 -12.96 23.89
CA ASP A 118 -12.56 -13.23 24.28
C ASP A 118 -13.51 -12.06 23.94
N MET A 119 -13.26 -11.37 22.83
CA MET A 119 -14.11 -10.31 22.33
C MET A 119 -14.94 -10.83 21.17
N ASP A 120 -16.26 -10.61 21.21
CA ASP A 120 -17.15 -10.94 20.10
C ASP A 120 -16.83 -10.06 18.89
N VAL A 121 -16.42 -10.69 17.80
CA VAL A 121 -16.12 -10.05 16.52
C VAL A 121 -16.90 -10.74 15.41
N ASP A 122 -17.79 -9.99 14.76
CA ASP A 122 -18.51 -10.52 13.59
C ASP A 122 -17.68 -10.40 12.32
N VAL A 123 -16.96 -9.29 12.16
CA VAL A 123 -16.24 -8.93 10.95
C VAL A 123 -14.94 -8.21 11.26
N ALA A 124 -13.87 -8.55 10.58
CA ALA A 124 -12.68 -7.72 10.50
C ALA A 124 -12.50 -7.16 9.09
N ILE A 125 -12.00 -5.94 9.00
CA ILE A 125 -11.69 -5.28 7.73
C ILE A 125 -10.26 -4.75 7.72
N MET A 126 -9.59 -4.90 6.58
CA MET A 126 -8.27 -4.34 6.34
C MET A 126 -8.23 -3.65 4.98
N ASN A 127 -7.82 -2.39 4.94
CA ASN A 127 -7.72 -1.68 3.67
C ASN A 127 -6.50 -2.12 2.85
N GLY A 128 -6.68 -2.38 1.56
CA GLY A 128 -5.63 -2.83 0.64
C GLY A 128 -4.44 -1.87 0.53
N GLY A 129 -4.64 -0.58 0.82
CA GLY A 129 -3.55 0.39 0.94
C GLY A 129 -2.63 0.15 2.14
N GLY A 130 -3.10 -0.58 3.15
CA GLY A 130 -2.33 -0.97 4.35
C GLY A 130 -1.47 -2.22 4.15
N VAL A 131 -1.77 -3.07 3.17
CA VAL A 131 -1.07 -4.34 2.90
C VAL A 131 0.06 -4.10 1.91
N ARG A 132 1.33 -4.36 2.30
CA ARG A 132 2.49 -3.78 1.61
C ARG A 132 3.57 -4.77 1.17
N ASN A 133 3.53 -6.02 1.63
CA ASN A 133 4.55 -7.02 1.32
C ASN A 133 4.68 -7.31 -0.18
N LYS A 134 5.87 -7.73 -0.56
CA LYS A 134 6.11 -8.50 -1.79
C LYS A 134 5.66 -9.94 -1.58
N ALA A 135 5.62 -10.73 -2.66
CA ALA A 135 5.30 -12.15 -2.55
C ALA A 135 6.23 -12.86 -1.54
N VAL A 136 5.64 -13.67 -0.66
CA VAL A 136 6.36 -14.44 0.36
C VAL A 136 5.82 -15.86 0.45
N THR A 137 6.72 -16.84 0.54
CA THR A 137 6.42 -18.27 0.71
C THR A 137 7.43 -18.87 1.68
N GLY A 138 7.05 -19.91 2.38
CA GLY A 138 7.93 -20.61 3.32
C GLY A 138 7.92 -19.97 4.70
N ASP A 139 9.07 -19.63 5.23
CA ASP A 139 9.22 -19.15 6.60
C ASP A 139 8.65 -17.75 6.78
N ILE A 140 7.84 -17.60 7.80
CA ILE A 140 7.27 -16.33 8.25
C ILE A 140 8.02 -15.87 9.50
N SER A 141 8.55 -14.67 9.46
CA SER A 141 9.21 -14.01 10.59
C SER A 141 8.39 -12.82 11.08
N TYR A 142 8.77 -12.26 12.23
CA TYR A 142 8.19 -11.00 12.68
C TYR A 142 8.42 -9.87 11.68
N LYS A 143 9.58 -9.86 10.99
CA LYS A 143 9.85 -8.95 9.89
C LYS A 143 8.83 -9.11 8.75
N THR A 144 8.51 -10.35 8.37
CA THR A 144 7.48 -10.63 7.36
C THR A 144 6.13 -10.01 7.76
N CYS A 145 5.72 -10.15 9.03
CA CYS A 145 4.49 -9.50 9.52
C CYS A 145 4.59 -7.97 9.45
N LYS A 146 5.74 -7.39 9.76
CA LYS A 146 5.98 -5.94 9.61
C LYS A 146 5.97 -5.48 8.16
N ASP A 147 6.38 -6.31 7.22
CA ASP A 147 6.31 -6.01 5.79
C ASP A 147 4.86 -6.05 5.27
N ILE A 148 4.01 -6.92 5.84
CA ILE A 148 2.56 -6.96 5.55
C ILE A 148 1.86 -5.74 6.14
N HIS A 149 2.02 -5.49 7.44
CA HIS A 149 1.43 -4.39 8.22
C HIS A 149 2.49 -3.32 8.56
N THR A 150 2.91 -2.55 7.57
CA THR A 150 4.09 -1.66 7.67
C THR A 150 3.85 -0.42 8.54
N PHE A 151 2.60 0.06 8.65
CA PHE A 151 2.33 1.41 9.16
C PHE A 151 2.22 1.53 10.69
N GLY A 152 2.25 0.43 11.43
CA GLY A 152 2.12 0.46 12.88
C GLY A 152 0.77 1.04 13.35
N ASN A 153 -0.28 0.84 12.55
CA ASN A 153 -1.64 1.24 12.90
C ASN A 153 -2.13 0.48 14.13
N VAL A 154 -2.99 1.13 14.89
CA VAL A 154 -3.67 0.52 16.03
C VAL A 154 -4.91 -0.21 15.54
N ALA A 155 -5.09 -1.46 15.98
CA ALA A 155 -6.34 -2.19 15.76
C ALA A 155 -7.43 -1.62 16.68
N CYS A 156 -8.62 -1.42 16.12
CA CYS A 156 -9.78 -0.86 16.82
C CYS A 156 -10.97 -1.80 16.71
N LEU A 157 -11.71 -1.97 17.81
CA LEU A 157 -13.01 -2.63 17.81
C LEU A 157 -14.12 -1.56 17.84
N GLN A 158 -15.12 -1.70 16.96
CA GLN A 158 -16.24 -0.76 16.87
C GLN A 158 -17.55 -1.52 16.67
N THR A 159 -18.61 -1.01 17.27
CA THR A 159 -19.99 -1.47 16.97
C THR A 159 -20.58 -0.58 15.88
N ILE A 160 -20.99 -1.19 14.77
CA ILE A 160 -21.58 -0.50 13.61
C ILE A 160 -22.86 -1.20 13.18
N THR A 161 -23.66 -0.54 12.37
CA THR A 161 -24.82 -1.15 11.72
C THR A 161 -24.40 -1.89 10.45
N GLY A 162 -25.21 -2.88 10.01
CA GLY A 162 -24.98 -3.53 8.71
C GLY A 162 -24.97 -2.56 7.53
N GLN A 163 -25.77 -1.47 7.60
CA GLN A 163 -25.77 -0.44 6.55
C GLN A 163 -24.43 0.31 6.51
N GLN A 164 -23.85 0.65 7.66
CA GLN A 164 -22.54 1.32 7.69
C GLN A 164 -21.43 0.41 7.15
N LEU A 165 -21.51 -0.90 7.40
CA LEU A 165 -20.57 -1.87 6.82
C LEU A 165 -20.74 -1.94 5.30
N LEU A 166 -21.99 -2.04 4.82
CA LEU A 166 -22.28 -2.06 3.38
C LEU A 166 -21.77 -0.79 2.69
N ASP A 167 -22.04 0.38 3.26
CA ASP A 167 -21.57 1.66 2.72
C ASP A 167 -20.03 1.73 2.65
N ALA A 168 -19.35 1.19 3.66
CA ALA A 168 -17.89 1.13 3.69
C ALA A 168 -17.32 0.20 2.59
N LEU A 169 -17.93 -0.98 2.41
CA LEU A 169 -17.56 -1.94 1.37
C LEU A 169 -17.78 -1.34 -0.02
N GLU A 170 -18.95 -0.75 -0.25
CA GLU A 170 -19.30 -0.11 -1.51
C GLU A 170 -18.36 1.07 -1.84
N TRP A 171 -18.08 1.93 -0.85
CA TRP A 171 -17.11 3.00 -1.02
C TRP A 171 -15.69 2.49 -1.30
N GLY A 172 -15.27 1.43 -0.62
CA GLY A 172 -13.98 0.78 -0.83
C GLY A 172 -13.85 0.22 -2.26
N ALA A 173 -14.93 -0.31 -2.81
CA ALA A 173 -14.98 -0.94 -4.13
C ALA A 173 -15.11 0.04 -5.31
N ARG A 174 -15.27 1.35 -5.08
CA ARG A 174 -15.58 2.37 -6.13
C ARG A 174 -14.60 2.43 -7.31
N GLY A 175 -13.38 1.91 -7.17
CA GLY A 175 -12.38 1.84 -8.24
C GLY A 175 -12.39 0.53 -9.03
N VAL A 176 -13.17 -0.46 -8.58
CA VAL A 176 -13.24 -1.78 -9.25
C VAL A 176 -13.85 -1.61 -10.64
N GLY A 177 -13.20 -2.20 -11.65
CA GLY A 177 -13.63 -2.07 -13.05
C GLY A 177 -13.21 -0.76 -13.74
N THR A 178 -12.73 0.25 -13.02
CA THR A 178 -12.28 1.53 -13.63
C THR A 178 -10.80 1.55 -13.98
N GLY A 179 -10.02 0.59 -13.48
CA GLY A 179 -8.57 0.57 -13.58
C GLY A 179 -7.86 1.39 -12.48
N GLU A 180 -8.59 2.11 -11.64
CA GLU A 180 -8.02 2.87 -10.53
C GLU A 180 -7.65 1.98 -9.35
N GLU A 181 -6.53 2.31 -8.70
CA GLU A 181 -6.13 1.69 -7.43
C GLU A 181 -6.65 2.51 -6.25
N ILE A 182 -7.59 1.95 -5.51
CA ILE A 182 -8.17 2.59 -4.34
C ILE A 182 -7.58 2.00 -3.06
N GLY A 183 -6.80 2.77 -2.33
CA GLY A 183 -6.20 2.33 -1.06
C GLY A 183 -7.21 1.94 0.02
N GLY A 184 -8.46 2.36 -0.14
CA GLY A 184 -9.59 2.01 0.72
C GLY A 184 -10.34 0.74 0.30
N PHE A 185 -9.92 0.00 -0.74
CA PHE A 185 -10.48 -1.31 -1.05
C PHE A 185 -10.34 -2.23 0.17
N LEU A 186 -11.43 -2.90 0.58
CA LEU A 186 -11.46 -3.64 1.84
C LEU A 186 -11.33 -5.13 1.61
N HIS A 187 -10.33 -5.74 2.25
CA HIS A 187 -10.25 -7.16 2.52
C HIS A 187 -11.01 -7.45 3.82
N VAL A 188 -11.65 -8.57 3.90
CA VAL A 188 -12.57 -8.89 5.01
C VAL A 188 -12.27 -10.27 5.60
N SER A 189 -12.65 -10.45 6.87
CA SER A 189 -12.74 -11.74 7.55
C SER A 189 -14.07 -11.81 8.29
N GLY A 190 -14.65 -13.00 8.39
CA GLY A 190 -15.95 -13.23 9.03
C GLY A 190 -17.17 -13.06 8.12
N ILE A 191 -17.01 -12.44 6.93
CA ILE A 191 -18.07 -12.30 5.92
C ILE A 191 -17.55 -12.60 4.52
N THR A 192 -18.50 -12.84 3.61
CA THR A 192 -18.27 -12.82 2.16
C THR A 192 -19.17 -11.78 1.52
N TYR A 193 -18.71 -11.13 0.44
CA TYR A 193 -19.49 -10.17 -0.31
C TYR A 193 -19.20 -10.28 -1.81
N GLU A 194 -20.11 -9.78 -2.62
CA GLU A 194 -19.99 -9.74 -4.07
C GLU A 194 -20.09 -8.28 -4.54
N ILE A 195 -19.28 -7.92 -5.55
CA ILE A 195 -19.29 -6.61 -6.17
C ILE A 195 -19.98 -6.72 -7.53
N ASP A 196 -21.19 -6.20 -7.64
CA ASP A 196 -21.93 -6.12 -8.89
C ASP A 196 -21.74 -4.75 -9.56
N LEU A 197 -20.89 -4.71 -10.60
CA LEU A 197 -20.59 -3.48 -11.35
C LEU A 197 -21.74 -3.01 -12.25
N THR A 198 -22.81 -3.78 -12.37
CA THR A 198 -24.00 -3.39 -13.16
C THR A 198 -24.96 -2.52 -12.36
N VAL A 199 -24.83 -2.51 -11.04
CA VAL A 199 -25.65 -1.72 -10.12
C VAL A 199 -24.91 -0.41 -9.77
N PRO A 200 -25.50 0.77 -10.02
CA PRO A 200 -24.89 2.04 -9.63
C PRO A 200 -24.71 2.15 -8.12
N SER A 201 -23.57 2.67 -7.68
CA SER A 201 -23.32 2.97 -6.26
C SER A 201 -24.31 4.01 -5.74
N THR A 202 -24.84 3.78 -4.55
CA THR A 202 -25.69 4.73 -3.82
C THR A 202 -24.90 5.57 -2.81
N VAL A 203 -23.65 5.20 -2.54
CA VAL A 203 -22.77 5.92 -1.61
C VAL A 203 -22.12 7.11 -2.30
N GLN A 204 -22.41 8.30 -1.78
CA GLN A 204 -21.83 9.58 -2.24
C GLN A 204 -21.06 10.24 -1.09
N MET A 205 -19.94 10.88 -1.42
CA MET A 205 -19.23 11.77 -0.48
C MET A 205 -19.66 13.21 -0.65
#